data_6ddac8b9fa8ad54d4b8e6803b8370f8d
#
_entry.id   6ddac8b9fa8ad54d4b8e6803b8370f8d
#
_cell.length_a   1.000
_cell.length_b   1.000
_cell.length_c   1.000
_cell.angle_alpha   90.00
_cell.angle_beta   90.00
_cell.angle_gamma   90.00
#
_symmetry.space_group_name_H-M   'P 1'
#
loop_
_entity.id
_entity.type
_entity.pdbx_description
1 polymer ?
#
loop_
_entity_poly.entity_id
_entity_poly.type
_entity_poly.pdbx_seq_one_letter_code
_entity_poly.pdbx_strand_id
1 'polypeptide(L)'
;MNTIVDRFEKIKSKITSLKPNKTVNIIALSKTFRLSYISPLIEHGHLHFGENKVQEALTKWTDQKKINQNLRLHMIGKLQSNKVKDAVKLFDYIHSLDNQKLADAIAKHQKNLNKNLEHFIQVNIGNELQKSGIPVGELDAFYNYCVNEINLKIIGLMVIPPIEQKPDKYFKSLNELNKSLSLENISMGMSADYIEAIKYGSTFVRVGSSIFGSRS
;
A
#
# COMPACT_ATOMS: atom_id res chain seq x y z
N MET A 1 -17.21 -21.99 -10.44
CA MET A 1 -16.24 -21.29 -9.57
C MET A 1 -16.01 -19.88 -10.10
N ASN A 2 -15.85 -18.89 -9.24
CA ASN A 2 -15.61 -17.52 -9.71
C ASN A 2 -14.13 -17.34 -10.02
N THR A 3 -13.79 -17.01 -11.28
CA THR A 3 -12.41 -16.91 -11.76
C THR A 3 -11.53 -15.93 -10.96
N ILE A 4 -12.12 -14.92 -10.31
CA ILE A 4 -11.39 -13.95 -9.44
C ILE A 4 -10.95 -14.64 -8.16
N VAL A 5 -11.85 -15.35 -7.51
CA VAL A 5 -11.56 -16.11 -6.28
C VAL A 5 -10.53 -17.19 -6.54
N ASP A 6 -10.67 -17.95 -7.65
CA ASP A 6 -9.71 -19.00 -8.01
C ASP A 6 -8.29 -18.44 -8.24
N ARG A 7 -8.18 -17.26 -8.90
CA ARG A 7 -6.89 -16.58 -9.09
C ARG A 7 -6.30 -16.10 -7.77
N PHE A 8 -7.15 -15.55 -6.90
CA PHE A 8 -6.73 -15.10 -5.57
C PHE A 8 -6.21 -16.26 -4.72
N GLU A 9 -6.93 -17.37 -4.65
CA GLU A 9 -6.50 -18.56 -3.91
C GLU A 9 -5.21 -19.18 -4.46
N LYS A 10 -5.00 -19.18 -5.78
CA LYS A 10 -3.72 -19.58 -6.38
C LYS A 10 -2.56 -18.69 -5.92
N ILE A 11 -2.76 -17.38 -5.82
CA ILE A 11 -1.74 -16.45 -5.33
C ILE A 11 -1.47 -16.71 -3.86
N LYS A 12 -2.51 -16.84 -3.03
CA LYS A 12 -2.41 -17.14 -1.60
C LYS A 12 -1.66 -18.45 -1.35
N SER A 13 -1.99 -19.51 -2.09
CA SER A 13 -1.32 -20.80 -2.02
C SER A 13 0.17 -20.69 -2.39
N LYS A 14 0.51 -19.94 -3.45
CA LYS A 14 1.91 -19.69 -3.82
C LYS A 14 2.66 -18.95 -2.71
N ILE A 15 2.06 -17.92 -2.09
CA ILE A 15 2.66 -17.19 -0.98
C ILE A 15 2.90 -18.15 0.21
N THR A 16 1.90 -18.92 0.57
CA THR A 16 2.01 -19.90 1.66
C THR A 16 3.12 -20.92 1.41
N SER A 17 3.29 -21.38 0.17
CA SER A 17 4.35 -22.36 -0.19
C SER A 17 5.77 -21.79 -0.05
N LEU A 18 5.95 -20.48 -0.08
CA LEU A 18 7.25 -19.83 0.17
C LEU A 18 7.65 -19.84 1.65
N LYS A 19 6.74 -20.20 2.56
CA LYS A 19 6.95 -20.21 4.02
C LYS A 19 7.61 -18.92 4.52
N PRO A 20 7.02 -17.75 4.25
CA PRO A 20 7.62 -16.47 4.66
C PRO A 20 7.73 -16.40 6.19
N ASN A 21 8.78 -15.77 6.70
CA ASN A 21 9.02 -15.60 8.13
C ASN A 21 8.00 -14.66 8.82
N LYS A 22 7.30 -13.84 8.05
CA LYS A 22 6.25 -12.91 8.52
C LYS A 22 4.98 -13.11 7.70
N THR A 23 3.84 -12.77 8.29
CA THR A 23 2.56 -12.74 7.58
C THR A 23 2.63 -11.78 6.39
N VAL A 24 2.21 -12.25 5.23
CA VAL A 24 2.13 -11.45 4.00
C VAL A 24 0.68 -11.08 3.72
N ASN A 25 0.38 -9.79 3.72
CA ASN A 25 -0.93 -9.25 3.38
C ASN A 25 -1.02 -9.02 1.87
N ILE A 26 -2.02 -9.59 1.23
CA ILE A 26 -2.29 -9.37 -0.19
C ILE A 26 -3.23 -8.17 -0.30
N ILE A 27 -2.75 -7.06 -0.88
CA ILE A 27 -3.62 -5.92 -1.22
C ILE A 27 -4.16 -6.17 -2.63
N ALA A 28 -5.46 -6.46 -2.74
CA ALA A 28 -6.14 -6.60 -4.02
C ALA A 28 -6.34 -5.21 -4.64
N LEU A 29 -5.59 -4.88 -5.70
CA LEU A 29 -5.67 -3.58 -6.37
C LEU A 29 -6.93 -3.49 -7.23
N SER A 30 -7.98 -2.91 -6.67
CA SER A 30 -9.33 -2.82 -7.24
C SER A 30 -9.57 -1.55 -8.06
N LYS A 31 -8.54 -0.72 -8.26
CA LYS A 31 -8.60 0.49 -9.08
C LYS A 31 -9.15 0.19 -10.47
N THR A 32 -10.03 1.05 -10.97
CA THR A 32 -10.71 0.98 -12.27
C THR A 32 -11.77 -0.12 -12.41
N PHE A 33 -11.85 -1.08 -11.50
CA PHE A 33 -12.90 -2.09 -11.52
C PHE A 33 -14.15 -1.64 -10.75
N ARG A 34 -15.32 -1.97 -11.28
CA ARG A 34 -16.60 -1.70 -10.61
C ARG A 34 -16.77 -2.62 -9.40
N LEU A 35 -17.54 -2.17 -8.42
CA LEU A 35 -17.79 -2.91 -7.19
C LEU A 35 -18.38 -4.31 -7.46
N SER A 36 -19.34 -4.43 -8.40
CA SER A 36 -19.92 -5.71 -8.79
C SER A 36 -18.90 -6.74 -9.30
N TYR A 37 -17.77 -6.28 -9.85
CA TYR A 37 -16.69 -7.15 -10.28
C TYR A 37 -15.78 -7.60 -9.13
N ILE A 38 -15.71 -6.78 -8.07
CA ILE A 38 -14.88 -7.00 -6.88
C ILE A 38 -15.62 -7.80 -5.82
N SER A 39 -16.97 -7.68 -5.75
CA SER A 39 -17.80 -8.27 -4.69
C SER A 39 -17.57 -9.75 -4.45
N PRO A 40 -17.31 -10.62 -5.46
CA PRO A 40 -17.01 -12.02 -5.16
C PRO A 40 -15.80 -12.22 -4.24
N LEU A 41 -14.81 -11.32 -4.31
CA LEU A 41 -13.65 -11.40 -3.44
C LEU A 41 -13.94 -10.89 -2.01
N ILE A 42 -14.83 -9.89 -1.89
CA ILE A 42 -15.33 -9.40 -0.59
C ILE A 42 -16.15 -10.51 0.09
N GLU A 43 -17.07 -11.13 -0.65
CA GLU A 43 -17.92 -12.23 -0.19
C GLU A 43 -17.09 -13.46 0.20
N HIS A 44 -15.96 -13.70 -0.47
CA HIS A 44 -14.98 -14.73 -0.11
C HIS A 44 -14.23 -14.42 1.21
N GLY A 45 -14.43 -13.24 1.79
CA GLY A 45 -13.84 -12.84 3.07
C GLY A 45 -12.50 -12.12 2.96
N HIS A 46 -12.10 -11.70 1.75
CA HIS A 46 -10.90 -10.87 1.62
C HIS A 46 -11.15 -9.44 2.11
N LEU A 47 -10.20 -8.89 2.87
CA LEU A 47 -10.39 -7.61 3.57
C LEU A 47 -9.54 -6.46 3.05
N HIS A 48 -8.40 -6.72 2.41
CA HIS A 48 -7.41 -5.70 2.03
C HIS A 48 -7.53 -5.28 0.56
N PHE A 49 -8.03 -4.07 0.30
CA PHE A 49 -8.21 -3.54 -1.05
C PHE A 49 -7.43 -2.25 -1.27
N GLY A 50 -6.82 -2.09 -2.45
CA GLY A 50 -5.99 -0.94 -2.79
C GLY A 50 -6.58 -0.10 -3.91
N GLU A 51 -6.52 1.23 -3.72
CA GLU A 51 -7.00 2.23 -4.67
C GLU A 51 -5.92 3.29 -4.97
N ASN A 52 -6.01 3.86 -6.16
CA ASN A 52 -5.06 4.90 -6.59
C ASN A 52 -5.64 6.32 -6.56
N LYS A 53 -6.97 6.45 -6.56
CA LYS A 53 -7.66 7.74 -6.61
C LYS A 53 -8.70 7.83 -5.51
N VAL A 54 -8.62 8.88 -4.69
CA VAL A 54 -9.54 9.11 -3.57
C VAL A 54 -10.98 9.20 -4.04
N GLN A 55 -11.25 9.92 -5.13
CA GLN A 55 -12.62 10.13 -5.62
C GLN A 55 -13.29 8.82 -6.08
N GLU A 56 -12.55 7.97 -6.79
CA GLU A 56 -13.01 6.65 -7.18
C GLU A 56 -13.28 5.78 -5.95
N ALA A 57 -12.37 5.83 -4.97
CA ALA A 57 -12.52 5.06 -3.74
C ALA A 57 -13.74 5.50 -2.91
N LEU A 58 -14.02 6.79 -2.81
CA LEU A 58 -15.20 7.31 -2.10
C LEU A 58 -16.48 6.75 -2.68
N THR A 59 -16.64 6.84 -4.00
CA THR A 59 -17.84 6.32 -4.70
C THR A 59 -18.00 4.82 -4.51
N LYS A 60 -16.91 4.08 -4.52
CA LYS A 60 -16.90 2.62 -4.46
C LYS A 60 -17.07 2.06 -3.05
N TRP A 61 -16.38 2.62 -2.08
CA TRP A 61 -16.15 1.98 -0.79
C TRP A 61 -16.89 2.59 0.40
N THR A 62 -17.44 3.83 0.27
CA THR A 62 -18.08 4.49 1.41
C THR A 62 -19.19 3.64 2.04
N ASP A 63 -20.10 3.12 1.22
CA ASP A 63 -21.20 2.30 1.73
C ASP A 63 -20.74 0.88 2.10
N GLN A 64 -19.78 0.34 1.38
CA GLN A 64 -19.20 -0.97 1.70
C GLN A 64 -18.53 -0.99 3.08
N LYS A 65 -17.82 0.07 3.46
CA LYS A 65 -17.22 0.17 4.80
C LYS A 65 -18.25 0.34 5.92
N LYS A 66 -19.43 0.90 5.64
CA LYS A 66 -20.54 0.92 6.61
C LYS A 66 -21.10 -0.48 6.85
N ILE A 67 -21.21 -1.29 5.78
CA ILE A 67 -21.73 -2.67 5.85
C ILE A 67 -20.68 -3.60 6.48
N ASN A 68 -19.41 -3.48 6.07
CA ASN A 68 -18.33 -4.32 6.57
C ASN A 68 -17.18 -3.46 7.12
N GLN A 69 -17.19 -3.23 8.44
CA GLN A 69 -16.20 -2.42 9.13
C GLN A 69 -14.80 -3.08 9.20
N ASN A 70 -14.70 -4.38 8.88
CA ASN A 70 -13.42 -5.09 8.83
C ASN A 70 -12.64 -4.84 7.54
N LEU A 71 -13.26 -4.28 6.51
CA LEU A 71 -12.56 -3.89 5.29
C LEU A 71 -11.41 -2.93 5.60
N ARG A 72 -10.26 -3.16 4.98
CA ARG A 72 -9.05 -2.36 5.10
C ARG A 72 -8.71 -1.77 3.74
N LEU A 73 -8.78 -0.45 3.64
CA LEU A 73 -8.54 0.28 2.40
C LEU A 73 -7.15 0.92 2.41
N HIS A 74 -6.41 0.69 1.34
CA HIS A 74 -5.05 1.14 1.15
C HIS A 74 -5.00 2.20 0.03
N MET A 75 -4.55 3.41 0.36
CA MET A 75 -4.20 4.43 -0.63
C MET A 75 -2.80 4.13 -1.17
N ILE A 76 -2.73 3.68 -2.42
CA ILE A 76 -1.47 3.26 -3.06
C ILE A 76 -0.97 4.31 -4.05
N GLY A 77 -1.87 5.06 -4.67
CA GLY A 77 -1.52 6.10 -5.63
C GLY A 77 -1.05 7.38 -4.96
N LYS A 78 -0.49 8.29 -5.76
CA LYS A 78 -0.06 9.61 -5.28
C LYS A 78 -1.24 10.37 -4.67
N LEU A 79 -1.11 10.76 -3.40
CA LEU A 79 -2.14 11.49 -2.68
C LEU A 79 -1.90 13.01 -2.81
N GLN A 80 -2.87 13.68 -3.41
CA GLN A 80 -2.85 15.15 -3.51
C GLN A 80 -3.28 15.80 -2.20
N SER A 81 -2.64 16.90 -1.79
CA SER A 81 -2.90 17.59 -0.52
C SER A 81 -4.37 18.03 -0.36
N ASN A 82 -5.03 18.44 -1.44
CA ASN A 82 -6.45 18.84 -1.44
C ASN A 82 -7.43 17.65 -1.28
N LYS A 83 -6.95 16.41 -1.36
CA LYS A 83 -7.75 15.19 -1.18
C LYS A 83 -7.49 14.49 0.17
N VAL A 84 -6.58 15.00 0.97
CA VAL A 84 -6.17 14.37 2.24
C VAL A 84 -7.34 14.24 3.22
N LYS A 85 -8.19 15.25 3.36
CA LYS A 85 -9.37 15.19 4.25
C LYS A 85 -10.26 13.98 3.94
N ASP A 86 -10.54 13.76 2.67
CA ASP A 86 -11.39 12.65 2.22
C ASP A 86 -10.65 11.31 2.30
N ALA A 87 -9.36 11.31 2.04
CA ALA A 87 -8.53 10.11 2.20
C ALA A 87 -8.51 9.65 3.67
N VAL A 88 -8.29 10.56 4.63
CA VAL A 88 -8.29 10.24 6.07
C VAL A 88 -9.65 9.71 6.55
N LYS A 89 -10.76 10.15 5.97
CA LYS A 89 -12.09 9.61 6.33
C LYS A 89 -12.26 8.15 5.92
N LEU A 90 -11.71 7.77 4.76
CA LEU A 90 -12.04 6.51 4.09
C LEU A 90 -10.99 5.42 4.29
N PHE A 91 -9.70 5.75 4.13
CA PHE A 91 -8.61 4.80 4.13
C PHE A 91 -8.15 4.44 5.54
N ASP A 92 -7.58 3.24 5.66
CA ASP A 92 -6.92 2.75 6.87
C ASP A 92 -5.40 2.86 6.74
N TYR A 93 -4.88 2.77 5.50
CA TYR A 93 -3.46 2.80 5.18
C TYR A 93 -3.16 3.82 4.08
N ILE A 94 -2.04 4.54 4.22
CA ILE A 94 -1.47 5.39 3.15
C ILE A 94 -0.07 4.88 2.84
N HIS A 95 0.17 4.44 1.60
CA HIS A 95 1.45 3.89 1.17
C HIS A 95 2.34 4.89 0.44
N SER A 96 1.81 6.05 0.11
CA SER A 96 2.44 7.06 -0.75
C SER A 96 2.82 8.33 0.01
N LEU A 97 3.22 8.21 1.27
CA LEU A 97 3.73 9.33 2.05
C LEU A 97 5.15 9.67 1.59
N ASP A 98 5.33 10.83 0.95
CA ASP A 98 6.56 11.15 0.23
C ASP A 98 7.05 12.60 0.36
N ASN A 99 6.41 13.42 1.21
CA ASN A 99 6.86 14.79 1.47
C ASN A 99 6.21 15.38 2.73
N GLN A 100 6.86 16.41 3.29
CA GLN A 100 6.46 17.06 4.54
C GLN A 100 5.08 17.71 4.45
N LYS A 101 4.79 18.44 3.36
CA LYS A 101 3.49 19.08 3.15
C LYS A 101 2.32 18.08 3.19
N LEU A 102 2.52 16.88 2.64
CA LEU A 102 1.53 15.80 2.69
C LEU A 102 1.40 15.26 4.11
N ALA A 103 2.52 15.04 4.80
CA ALA A 103 2.56 14.57 6.18
C ALA A 103 1.81 15.51 7.12
N ASP A 104 2.05 16.83 7.04
CA ASP A 104 1.35 17.85 7.81
C ASP A 104 -0.16 17.85 7.58
N ALA A 105 -0.56 17.77 6.31
CA ALA A 105 -1.97 17.70 5.96
C ALA A 105 -2.65 16.44 6.53
N ILE A 106 -1.98 15.29 6.48
CA ILE A 106 -2.48 14.04 7.06
C ILE A 106 -2.62 14.19 8.58
N ALA A 107 -1.56 14.61 9.29
CA ALA A 107 -1.56 14.78 10.75
C ALA A 107 -2.68 15.71 11.21
N LYS A 108 -2.83 16.87 10.54
CA LYS A 108 -3.91 17.84 10.80
C LYS A 108 -5.30 17.20 10.66
N HIS A 109 -5.54 16.47 9.56
CA HIS A 109 -6.85 15.87 9.32
C HIS A 109 -7.13 14.65 10.19
N GLN A 110 -6.13 13.85 10.53
CA GLN A 110 -6.27 12.76 11.52
C GLN A 110 -6.69 13.30 12.89
N LYS A 111 -6.02 14.36 13.36
CA LYS A 111 -6.37 15.02 14.63
C LYS A 111 -7.81 15.55 14.60
N ASN A 112 -8.20 16.28 13.54
CA ASN A 112 -9.52 16.89 13.42
C ASN A 112 -10.67 15.87 13.31
N LEU A 113 -10.39 14.68 12.77
CA LEU A 113 -11.38 13.62 12.53
C LEU A 113 -11.30 12.50 13.58
N ASN A 114 -10.42 12.63 14.56
CA ASN A 114 -10.12 11.59 15.56
C ASN A 114 -9.85 10.23 14.89
N LYS A 115 -9.00 10.22 13.86
CA LYS A 115 -8.60 9.03 13.09
C LYS A 115 -7.11 8.77 13.31
N ASN A 116 -6.74 7.51 13.26
CA ASN A 116 -5.35 7.09 13.32
C ASN A 116 -5.09 6.05 12.22
N LEU A 117 -4.50 6.48 11.11
CA LEU A 117 -4.16 5.64 9.97
C LEU A 117 -2.74 5.08 10.12
N GLU A 118 -2.46 4.00 9.42
CA GLU A 118 -1.12 3.44 9.30
C GLU A 118 -0.46 3.91 8.00
N HIS A 119 0.83 4.30 8.10
CA HIS A 119 1.53 4.92 6.98
C HIS A 119 2.78 4.14 6.59
N PHE A 120 3.03 4.07 5.29
CA PHE A 120 4.32 3.70 4.72
C PHE A 120 4.95 4.95 4.09
N ILE A 121 6.24 5.18 4.37
CA ILE A 121 7.01 6.19 3.64
C ILE A 121 7.40 5.59 2.29
N GLN A 122 7.03 6.25 1.21
CA GLN A 122 7.47 5.88 -0.13
C GLN A 122 8.88 6.40 -0.35
N VAL A 123 9.81 5.50 -0.71
CA VAL A 123 11.22 5.81 -0.93
C VAL A 123 11.57 5.75 -2.42
N ASN A 124 12.26 6.75 -2.93
CA ASN A 124 12.79 6.80 -4.30
C ASN A 124 14.20 6.23 -4.35
N ILE A 125 14.31 4.90 -4.27
CA ILE A 125 15.62 4.21 -4.30
C ILE A 125 16.29 4.31 -5.68
N GLY A 126 15.52 4.47 -6.74
CA GLY A 126 16.02 4.57 -8.12
C GLY A 126 16.59 5.94 -8.47
N ASN A 127 16.47 6.95 -7.61
CA ASN A 127 16.85 8.35 -7.87
C ASN A 127 16.26 8.91 -9.18
N GLU A 128 15.06 8.46 -9.56
CA GLU A 128 14.38 8.92 -10.76
C GLU A 128 13.64 10.24 -10.45
N LEU A 129 14.11 11.35 -11.00
CA LEU A 129 13.58 12.71 -10.73
C LEU A 129 12.07 12.85 -10.96
N GLN A 130 11.50 12.08 -11.88
CA GLN A 130 10.08 12.11 -12.22
C GLN A 130 9.20 11.23 -11.32
N LYS A 131 9.79 10.39 -10.46
CA LYS A 131 9.04 9.50 -9.57
C LYS A 131 8.83 10.10 -8.19
N SER A 132 7.68 9.75 -7.60
CA SER A 132 7.38 10.04 -6.20
C SER A 132 8.25 9.22 -5.25
N GLY A 133 8.44 9.72 -4.06
CA GLY A 133 9.20 9.08 -2.99
C GLY A 133 10.27 10.00 -2.42
N ILE A 134 10.55 9.85 -1.13
CA ILE A 134 11.64 10.55 -0.44
C ILE A 134 12.98 10.03 -0.97
N PRO A 135 13.95 10.89 -1.29
CA PRO A 135 15.32 10.49 -1.54
C PRO A 135 15.90 9.70 -0.35
N VAL A 136 16.73 8.69 -0.63
CA VAL A 136 17.32 7.85 0.44
C VAL A 136 18.06 8.68 1.48
N GLY A 137 18.81 9.72 1.05
CA GLY A 137 19.56 10.59 1.97
C GLY A 137 18.69 11.48 2.88
N GLU A 138 17.39 11.63 2.59
CA GLU A 138 16.45 12.42 3.39
C GLU A 138 15.54 11.54 4.27
N LEU A 139 15.62 10.21 4.13
CA LEU A 139 14.70 9.28 4.76
C LEU A 139 14.70 9.37 6.29
N ASP A 140 15.89 9.37 6.93
CA ASP A 140 16.01 9.40 8.39
C ASP A 140 15.42 10.69 8.98
N ALA A 141 15.74 11.84 8.38
CA ALA A 141 15.20 13.13 8.80
C ALA A 141 13.67 13.18 8.66
N PHE A 142 13.17 12.69 7.53
CA PHE A 142 11.72 12.66 7.27
C PHE A 142 10.97 11.68 8.18
N TYR A 143 11.55 10.51 8.44
CA TYR A 143 11.00 9.55 9.39
C TYR A 143 10.89 10.15 10.79
N ASN A 144 11.99 10.75 11.29
CA ASN A 144 12.02 11.40 12.59
C ASN A 144 10.99 12.53 12.69
N TYR A 145 10.88 13.35 11.65
CA TYR A 145 9.84 14.38 11.56
C TYR A 145 8.44 13.79 11.69
N CYS A 146 8.12 12.77 10.90
CA CYS A 146 6.79 12.14 10.91
C CYS A 146 6.42 11.54 12.26
N VAL A 147 7.36 10.88 12.93
CA VAL A 147 7.10 10.16 14.18
C VAL A 147 7.16 11.08 15.39
N ASN A 148 8.22 11.87 15.52
CA ASN A 148 8.52 12.59 16.74
C ASN A 148 7.91 14.01 16.78
N GLU A 149 7.76 14.67 15.63
CA GLU A 149 7.26 16.06 15.62
C GLU A 149 5.74 16.12 15.34
N ILE A 150 5.24 15.30 14.41
CA ILE A 150 3.83 15.34 14.01
C ILE A 150 3.03 14.07 14.37
N ASN A 151 3.66 13.12 15.07
CA ASN A 151 3.03 11.94 15.65
C ASN A 151 2.22 11.08 14.66
N LEU A 152 2.78 10.82 13.47
CA LEU A 152 2.21 9.87 12.51
C LEU A 152 2.67 8.43 12.82
N LYS A 153 1.76 7.48 12.73
CA LYS A 153 2.07 6.05 12.88
C LYS A 153 2.74 5.52 11.60
N ILE A 154 4.06 5.58 11.54
CA ILE A 154 4.84 4.98 10.45
C ILE A 154 5.08 3.51 10.79
N ILE A 155 4.58 2.60 9.94
CA ILE A 155 4.69 1.15 10.17
C ILE A 155 5.70 0.47 9.24
N GLY A 156 6.19 1.15 8.22
CA GLY A 156 7.11 0.58 7.25
C GLY A 156 7.45 1.51 6.09
N LEU A 157 8.24 0.97 5.17
CA LEU A 157 8.63 1.63 3.93
C LEU A 157 7.95 1.02 2.71
N MET A 158 7.83 1.80 1.64
CA MET A 158 7.25 1.37 0.36
C MET A 158 8.18 1.74 -0.80
N VAL A 159 8.27 0.86 -1.79
CA VAL A 159 8.95 1.15 -3.07
C VAL A 159 8.15 0.67 -4.27
N ILE A 160 8.31 1.38 -5.38
CA ILE A 160 7.94 0.95 -6.72
C ILE A 160 9.22 0.98 -7.56
N PRO A 161 9.84 -0.18 -7.83
CA PRO A 161 11.07 -0.24 -8.63
C PRO A 161 10.88 0.32 -10.04
N PRO A 162 11.96 0.74 -10.72
CA PRO A 162 11.95 1.03 -12.15
C PRO A 162 11.50 -0.19 -12.97
N ILE A 163 10.63 0.05 -13.97
CA ILE A 163 9.99 -1.04 -14.75
C ILE A 163 11.03 -1.82 -15.56
N GLU A 164 12.05 -1.15 -16.07
CA GLU A 164 13.05 -1.73 -16.99
C GLU A 164 14.24 -2.37 -16.26
N GLN A 165 14.23 -2.41 -14.95
CA GLN A 165 15.33 -2.94 -14.14
C GLN A 165 14.87 -4.11 -13.30
N LYS A 166 15.82 -5.05 -13.04
CA LYS A 166 15.58 -6.15 -12.09
C LYS A 166 15.25 -5.59 -10.70
N PRO A 167 14.15 -6.00 -10.08
CA PRO A 167 13.67 -5.41 -8.83
C PRO A 167 14.50 -5.79 -7.60
N ASP A 168 15.30 -6.85 -7.68
CA ASP A 168 16.03 -7.47 -6.56
C ASP A 168 16.83 -6.47 -5.73
N LYS A 169 17.64 -5.65 -6.41
CA LYS A 169 18.49 -4.64 -5.74
C LYS A 169 17.67 -3.61 -4.97
N TYR A 170 16.50 -3.24 -5.49
CA TYR A 170 15.59 -2.28 -4.85
C TYR A 170 14.89 -2.88 -3.65
N PHE A 171 14.47 -4.14 -3.75
CA PHE A 171 13.86 -4.87 -2.64
C PHE A 171 14.85 -5.10 -1.51
N LYS A 172 16.08 -5.50 -1.84
CA LYS A 172 17.17 -5.66 -0.86
C LYS A 172 17.45 -4.33 -0.15
N SER A 173 17.67 -3.26 -0.90
CA SER A 173 17.96 -1.94 -0.36
C SER A 173 16.81 -1.43 0.53
N LEU A 174 15.54 -1.57 0.11
CA LEU A 174 14.41 -1.17 0.95
C LEU A 174 14.36 -1.97 2.27
N ASN A 175 14.63 -3.27 2.23
CA ASN A 175 14.65 -4.09 3.45
C ASN A 175 15.77 -3.65 4.41
N GLU A 176 16.95 -3.29 3.90
CA GLU A 176 18.05 -2.76 4.69
C GLU A 176 17.68 -1.43 5.36
N LEU A 177 17.10 -0.49 4.60
CA LEU A 177 16.60 0.79 5.12
C LEU A 177 15.46 0.60 6.15
N ASN A 178 14.57 -0.34 5.91
CA ASN A 178 13.46 -0.63 6.83
C ASN A 178 13.98 -1.17 8.18
N LYS A 179 15.01 -2.01 8.14
CA LYS A 179 15.68 -2.55 9.33
C LYS A 179 16.44 -1.47 10.10
N SER A 180 17.13 -0.54 9.43
CA SER A 180 17.86 0.56 10.11
C SER A 180 16.93 1.45 10.91
N LEU A 181 15.67 1.61 10.45
CA LEU A 181 14.62 2.33 11.18
C LEU A 181 13.84 1.46 12.18
N SER A 182 14.23 0.19 12.38
CA SER A 182 13.52 -0.78 13.24
C SER A 182 12.04 -0.94 12.89
N LEU A 183 11.68 -0.80 11.60
CA LEU A 183 10.32 -0.95 11.12
C LEU A 183 10.01 -2.42 10.77
N GLU A 184 8.76 -2.83 11.01
CA GLU A 184 8.37 -4.24 10.86
C GLU A 184 7.78 -4.58 9.49
N ASN A 185 7.16 -3.60 8.84
CA ASN A 185 6.39 -3.83 7.62
C ASN A 185 7.10 -3.28 6.39
N ILE A 186 6.92 -3.95 5.26
CA ILE A 186 7.47 -3.52 3.97
C ILE A 186 6.39 -3.69 2.91
N SER A 187 6.10 -2.62 2.18
CA SER A 187 5.17 -2.63 1.06
C SER A 187 5.94 -2.61 -0.26
N MET A 188 6.12 -3.77 -0.87
CA MET A 188 6.78 -3.93 -2.16
C MET A 188 6.28 -5.19 -2.87
N GLY A 189 6.48 -5.25 -4.20
CA GLY A 189 6.01 -6.34 -5.03
C GLY A 189 4.61 -6.12 -5.59
N MET A 190 4.49 -6.33 -6.88
CA MET A 190 3.26 -6.26 -7.67
C MET A 190 3.01 -7.57 -8.40
N SER A 191 2.02 -7.65 -9.28
CA SER A 191 1.62 -8.86 -10.00
C SER A 191 2.78 -9.60 -10.70
N ALA A 192 3.81 -8.89 -11.15
CA ALA A 192 4.94 -9.45 -11.87
C ALA A 192 6.08 -9.96 -10.95
N ASP A 193 6.23 -9.39 -9.76
CA ASP A 193 7.43 -9.54 -8.94
C ASP A 193 7.17 -9.79 -7.44
N TYR A 194 5.89 -10.02 -7.03
CA TYR A 194 5.55 -10.21 -5.61
C TYR A 194 6.24 -11.44 -4.99
N ILE A 195 6.48 -12.49 -5.75
CA ILE A 195 7.20 -13.68 -5.27
C ILE A 195 8.63 -13.30 -4.87
N GLU A 196 9.31 -12.53 -5.70
CA GLU A 196 10.66 -12.07 -5.41
C GLU A 196 10.66 -11.10 -4.23
N ALA A 197 9.72 -10.14 -4.21
CA ALA A 197 9.57 -9.20 -3.10
C ALA A 197 9.41 -9.91 -1.74
N ILE A 198 8.68 -11.02 -1.68
CA ILE A 198 8.50 -11.81 -0.44
C ILE A 198 9.82 -12.41 0.03
N LYS A 199 10.69 -12.89 -0.86
CA LYS A 199 12.02 -13.40 -0.48
C LYS A 199 12.88 -12.33 0.18
N TYR A 200 12.68 -11.06 -0.20
CA TYR A 200 13.32 -9.90 0.43
C TYR A 200 12.53 -9.30 1.62
N GLY A 201 11.53 -10.00 2.14
CA GLY A 201 10.84 -9.65 3.38
C GLY A 201 9.61 -8.76 3.21
N SER A 202 9.00 -8.69 2.02
CA SER A 202 7.73 -7.98 1.84
C SER A 202 6.64 -8.54 2.75
N THR A 203 5.95 -7.65 3.47
CA THR A 203 4.79 -8.00 4.31
C THR A 203 3.47 -7.51 3.69
N PHE A 204 3.53 -6.63 2.69
CA PHE A 204 2.38 -6.16 1.92
C PHE A 204 2.70 -6.21 0.42
N VAL A 205 2.03 -7.10 -0.30
CA VAL A 205 2.13 -7.21 -1.76
C VAL A 205 0.89 -6.62 -2.44
N ARG A 206 1.08 -5.92 -3.55
CA ARG A 206 0.04 -5.15 -4.25
C ARG A 206 -0.33 -5.81 -5.57
N VAL A 207 -1.33 -6.67 -5.57
CA VAL A 207 -1.65 -7.54 -6.70
C VAL A 207 -2.95 -7.10 -7.36
N GLY A 208 -2.91 -6.78 -8.63
CA GLY A 208 -4.08 -6.34 -9.41
C GLY A 208 -4.39 -7.27 -10.58
N SER A 209 -3.63 -7.18 -11.67
CA SER A 209 -3.89 -7.94 -12.90
C SER A 209 -3.89 -9.46 -12.72
N SER A 210 -3.09 -9.99 -11.80
CA SER A 210 -3.10 -11.42 -11.49
C SER A 210 -4.37 -11.90 -10.78
N ILE A 211 -5.14 -10.99 -10.13
CA ILE A 211 -6.43 -11.30 -9.50
C ILE A 211 -7.57 -10.98 -10.47
N PHE A 212 -7.63 -9.74 -10.94
CA PHE A 212 -8.78 -9.21 -11.69
C PHE A 212 -8.66 -9.39 -13.20
N GLY A 213 -7.49 -9.72 -13.73
CA GLY A 213 -7.23 -9.80 -15.16
C GLY A 213 -6.70 -8.49 -15.74
N SER A 214 -6.46 -8.50 -17.07
CA SER A 214 -6.13 -7.29 -17.82
C SER A 214 -7.33 -6.33 -17.84
N ARG A 215 -7.04 -5.04 -17.86
CA ARG A 215 -8.08 -4.02 -18.06
C ARG A 215 -8.62 -4.12 -19.47
N SER A 216 -9.91 -4.26 -19.61
CA SER A 216 -10.65 -4.04 -20.86
C SER A 216 -10.85 -2.55 -21.09
#